data_c957b28cc7bfdccb5561da98e7229229
#
_entry.id   c957b28cc7bfdccb5561da98e7229229
#
_cell.length_a   1.000
_cell.length_b   1.000
_cell.length_c   1.000
_cell.angle_alpha   90.00
_cell.angle_beta   90.00
_cell.angle_gamma   90.00
#
_symmetry.space_group_name_H-M   'P 1'
#
loop_
_entity.id
_entity.type
_entity.pdbx_description
1 polymer ?
#
loop_
_entity_poly.entity_id
_entity_poly.type
_entity_poly.pdbx_seq_one_letter_code
_entity_poly.pdbx_strand_id
1 'polypeptide(L)'
;MKKLFVMAAMVLSSVGAFAQYNAGDITIQPKVGLSIADYTDVDDSKTRAGVIAGAELEYHVSPMFGLSAGLLYSMQGCKYDEDKATVTLKNDYINIPVLANVYVAPGLALKAGLQPGFKVSSKAKAKVGGTSVSTDIDDDTFKSFDLSVPVGISYEYMNICLDARYNIGVTKVMDGTDSKNSVFQVTLGYKFAL
;
A
#
# COMPACT_ATOMS: atom_id res chain seq x y z
N MET A 1 27.68 12.42 -8.81
CA MET A 1 27.51 12.06 -7.41
C MET A 1 27.60 13.26 -6.47
N LYS A 2 28.66 14.12 -6.55
CA LYS A 2 28.79 15.31 -5.65
C LYS A 2 27.62 16.32 -5.77
N LYS A 3 27.06 16.53 -6.96
CA LYS A 3 25.92 17.45 -7.17
C LYS A 3 24.61 16.94 -6.53
N LEU A 4 24.42 15.62 -6.48
CA LEU A 4 23.26 15.00 -5.81
C LEU A 4 23.35 15.17 -4.28
N PHE A 5 24.55 15.03 -3.71
CA PHE A 5 24.79 15.26 -2.27
C PHE A 5 24.58 16.73 -1.88
N VAL A 6 24.98 17.66 -2.72
CA VAL A 6 24.78 19.10 -2.48
C VAL A 6 23.30 19.47 -2.57
N MET A 7 22.56 18.91 -3.52
CA MET A 7 21.09 19.10 -3.59
C MET A 7 20.38 18.47 -2.38
N ALA A 8 20.76 17.26 -1.97
CA ALA A 8 20.22 16.64 -0.75
C ALA A 8 20.53 17.45 0.51
N ALA A 9 21.75 18.00 0.63
CA ALA A 9 22.15 18.86 1.74
C ALA A 9 21.41 20.20 1.76
N MET A 10 21.10 20.81 0.59
CA MET A 10 20.30 22.03 0.51
C MET A 10 18.83 21.79 0.87
N VAL A 11 18.27 20.63 0.53
CA VAL A 11 16.92 20.23 0.95
C VAL A 11 16.87 20.02 2.46
N LEU A 12 17.91 19.42 3.06
CA LEU A 12 18.01 19.20 4.50
C LEU A 12 18.23 20.49 5.31
N SER A 13 18.86 21.51 4.74
CA SER A 13 19.09 22.79 5.44
C SER A 13 17.87 23.72 5.46
N SER A 14 16.84 23.48 4.65
CA SER A 14 15.58 24.23 4.67
C SER A 14 14.57 23.73 5.71
N VAL A 15 14.89 22.67 6.46
CA VAL A 15 14.00 21.95 7.39
C VAL A 15 13.65 22.76 8.66
N GLY A 16 14.30 23.90 8.92
CA GLY A 16 14.13 24.66 10.16
C GLY A 16 12.90 25.58 10.23
N ALA A 17 12.09 25.74 9.17
CA ALA A 17 11.11 26.83 9.14
C ALA A 17 9.63 26.40 8.90
N PHE A 18 9.34 25.12 8.69
CA PHE A 18 7.98 24.70 8.29
C PHE A 18 7.54 23.43 8.99
N ALA A 19 7.35 23.49 10.31
CA ALA A 19 6.59 22.47 11.01
C ALA A 19 5.10 22.60 10.60
N GLN A 20 4.61 21.69 9.77
CA GLN A 20 3.20 21.64 9.35
C GLN A 20 2.33 21.17 10.52
N TYR A 21 2.92 20.37 11.42
CA TYR A 21 2.28 19.82 12.61
C TYR A 21 3.15 20.02 13.85
N ASN A 22 2.49 20.11 15.00
CA ASN A 22 3.14 20.19 16.31
C ASN A 22 3.16 18.79 16.98
N ALA A 23 4.02 18.64 17.96
CA ALA A 23 3.98 17.46 18.82
C ALA A 23 2.65 17.40 19.57
N GLY A 24 1.98 16.24 19.49
CA GLY A 24 0.66 16.02 20.09
C GLY A 24 -0.50 16.16 19.11
N ASP A 25 -0.28 16.72 17.92
CA ASP A 25 -1.33 16.80 16.91
C ASP A 25 -1.76 15.41 16.44
N ILE A 26 -3.06 15.24 16.26
CA ILE A 26 -3.67 14.03 15.70
C ILE A 26 -4.35 14.41 14.39
N THR A 27 -4.12 13.62 13.35
CA THR A 27 -4.80 13.79 12.08
C THR A 27 -5.50 12.50 11.65
N ILE A 28 -6.63 12.64 10.95
CA ILE A 28 -7.28 11.53 10.25
C ILE A 28 -7.22 11.78 8.75
N GLN A 29 -6.86 10.74 7.99
CA GLN A 29 -6.71 10.80 6.55
C GLN A 29 -7.56 9.73 5.88
N PRO A 30 -8.82 10.01 5.49
CA PRO A 30 -9.50 9.19 4.48
C PRO A 30 -8.73 9.25 3.16
N LYS A 31 -8.60 8.10 2.50
CA LYS A 31 -7.85 7.94 1.25
C LYS A 31 -8.47 6.92 0.33
N VAL A 32 -8.26 7.12 -0.96
CA VAL A 32 -8.65 6.19 -2.03
C VAL A 32 -7.55 6.18 -3.10
N GLY A 33 -7.41 5.08 -3.80
CA GLY A 33 -6.40 4.98 -4.83
C GLY A 33 -6.39 3.66 -5.57
N LEU A 34 -5.25 3.37 -6.16
CA LEU A 34 -5.01 2.17 -6.94
C LEU A 34 -3.98 1.27 -6.24
N SER A 35 -4.22 -0.02 -6.30
CA SER A 35 -3.26 -1.05 -5.94
C SER A 35 -2.88 -1.84 -7.20
N ILE A 36 -1.60 -2.04 -7.41
CA ILE A 36 -1.04 -2.88 -8.46
C ILE A 36 -0.38 -4.04 -7.75
N ALA A 37 -1.04 -5.19 -7.77
CA ALA A 37 -0.63 -6.36 -7.02
C ALA A 37 -0.11 -7.45 -7.96
N ASP A 38 0.87 -8.20 -7.48
CA ASP A 38 1.39 -9.40 -8.10
C ASP A 38 1.85 -10.39 -7.02
N TYR A 39 2.17 -11.62 -7.43
CA TYR A 39 2.81 -12.60 -6.58
C TYR A 39 4.25 -12.80 -7.00
N THR A 40 5.17 -12.86 -6.02
CA THR A 40 6.56 -13.24 -6.29
C THR A 40 6.65 -14.74 -6.57
N ASP A 41 7.70 -15.14 -7.28
CA ASP A 41 8.02 -16.55 -7.57
C ASP A 41 6.89 -17.34 -8.27
N VAL A 42 6.13 -16.65 -9.13
CA VAL A 42 5.11 -17.24 -10.01
C VAL A 42 5.44 -16.88 -11.45
N ASP A 43 5.86 -17.89 -12.23
CA ASP A 43 6.15 -17.71 -13.65
C ASP A 43 4.87 -17.33 -14.42
N ASP A 44 4.99 -16.43 -15.41
CA ASP A 44 3.90 -15.97 -16.28
C ASP A 44 2.74 -15.25 -15.58
N SER A 45 2.88 -14.86 -14.31
CA SER A 45 1.89 -13.99 -13.67
C SER A 45 1.97 -12.56 -14.22
N LYS A 46 0.81 -11.90 -14.32
CA LYS A 46 0.70 -10.48 -14.67
C LYS A 46 0.07 -9.72 -13.52
N THR A 47 0.49 -8.50 -13.36
CA THR A 47 -0.03 -7.60 -12.34
C THR A 47 -1.54 -7.40 -12.46
N ARG A 48 -2.23 -7.38 -11.33
CA ARG A 48 -3.63 -6.99 -11.24
C ARG A 48 -3.74 -5.57 -10.67
N ALA A 49 -4.39 -4.68 -11.43
CA ALA A 49 -4.84 -3.40 -10.90
C ALA A 49 -6.13 -3.57 -10.12
N GLY A 50 -6.16 -3.02 -8.92
CA GLY A 50 -7.30 -3.00 -8.00
C GLY A 50 -7.51 -1.63 -7.40
N VAL A 51 -8.54 -1.50 -6.57
CA VAL A 51 -8.83 -0.29 -5.80
C VAL A 51 -8.39 -0.49 -4.36
N ILE A 52 -7.90 0.57 -3.75
CA ILE A 52 -7.64 0.66 -2.31
C ILE A 52 -8.41 1.85 -1.75
N ALA A 53 -9.06 1.67 -0.61
CA ALA A 53 -9.78 2.74 0.09
C ALA A 53 -9.80 2.49 1.60
N GLY A 54 -9.83 3.56 2.38
CA GLY A 54 -9.92 3.48 3.84
C GLY A 54 -9.47 4.77 4.51
N ALA A 55 -9.01 4.67 5.75
CA ALA A 55 -8.52 5.81 6.51
C ALA A 55 -7.31 5.43 7.39
N GLU A 56 -6.45 6.40 7.64
CA GLU A 56 -5.33 6.32 8.56
C GLU A 56 -5.43 7.45 9.59
N LEU A 57 -5.15 7.13 10.86
CA LEU A 57 -4.91 8.08 11.93
C LEU A 57 -3.41 8.26 12.08
N GLU A 58 -2.94 9.49 12.24
CA GLU A 58 -1.55 9.79 12.50
C GLU A 58 -1.43 10.65 13.75
N TYR A 59 -0.57 10.22 14.66
CA TYR A 59 -0.15 10.97 15.84
C TYR A 59 1.24 11.56 15.60
N HIS A 60 1.36 12.87 15.68
CA HIS A 60 2.62 13.60 15.51
C HIS A 60 3.38 13.64 16.84
N VAL A 61 4.39 12.77 16.96
CA VAL A 61 5.27 12.71 18.17
C VAL A 61 6.16 13.93 18.22
N SER A 62 6.53 14.46 17.05
CA SER A 62 7.29 15.69 16.86
C SER A 62 6.97 16.29 15.49
N PRO A 63 7.40 17.52 15.19
CA PRO A 63 7.23 18.11 13.85
C PRO A 63 7.84 17.27 12.71
N MET A 64 8.83 16.45 13.01
CA MET A 64 9.54 15.61 12.03
C MET A 64 9.17 14.13 12.09
N PHE A 65 8.41 13.68 13.10
CA PHE A 65 8.13 12.28 13.30
C PHE A 65 6.69 12.03 13.71
N GLY A 66 6.01 11.18 12.97
CA GLY A 66 4.65 10.72 13.25
C GLY A 66 4.56 9.19 13.28
N LEU A 67 3.57 8.70 14.00
CA LEU A 67 3.16 7.30 14.00
C LEU A 67 1.74 7.23 13.45
N SER A 68 1.51 6.40 12.45
CA SER A 68 0.16 6.21 11.90
C SER A 68 -0.30 4.77 11.97
N ALA A 69 -1.60 4.60 12.16
CA ALA A 69 -2.28 3.34 12.06
C ALA A 69 -3.57 3.52 11.24
N GLY A 70 -3.96 2.50 10.47
CA GLY A 70 -5.11 2.63 9.57
C GLY A 70 -5.88 1.36 9.36
N LEU A 71 -6.99 1.51 8.65
CA LEU A 71 -7.80 0.41 8.14
C LEU A 71 -8.07 0.66 6.65
N LEU A 72 -7.56 -0.24 5.79
CA LEU A 72 -7.64 -0.11 4.34
C LEU A 72 -8.21 -1.38 3.73
N TYR A 73 -9.27 -1.26 2.94
CA TYR A 73 -9.70 -2.31 2.02
C TYR A 73 -8.87 -2.23 0.75
N SER A 74 -8.28 -3.34 0.32
CA SER A 74 -7.40 -3.42 -0.84
C SER A 74 -7.72 -4.61 -1.71
N MET A 75 -8.02 -4.36 -2.98
CA MET A 75 -8.18 -5.39 -3.99
C MET A 75 -6.81 -5.82 -4.50
N GLN A 76 -6.44 -7.08 -4.28
CA GLN A 76 -5.15 -7.66 -4.66
C GLN A 76 -5.33 -8.95 -5.47
N GLY A 77 -4.23 -9.57 -5.88
CA GLY A 77 -4.20 -10.80 -6.65
C GLY A 77 -3.37 -10.68 -7.92
N CYS A 78 -3.51 -11.64 -8.83
CA CYS A 78 -2.77 -11.67 -10.09
C CYS A 78 -3.65 -12.07 -11.27
N LYS A 79 -3.10 -11.99 -12.47
CA LYS A 79 -3.71 -12.44 -13.71
C LYS A 79 -2.79 -13.44 -14.41
N TYR A 80 -3.40 -14.41 -15.07
CA TYR A 80 -2.75 -15.33 -16.00
C TYR A 80 -3.42 -15.17 -17.35
N ASP A 81 -2.65 -14.81 -18.36
CA ASP A 81 -3.14 -14.71 -19.74
C ASP A 81 -2.53 -15.85 -20.56
N GLU A 82 -3.37 -16.76 -21.06
CA GLU A 82 -3.04 -17.71 -22.10
C GLU A 82 -3.78 -17.35 -23.40
N ASP A 83 -3.25 -17.69 -24.57
CA ASP A 83 -3.64 -17.22 -25.91
C ASP A 83 -5.15 -17.02 -26.19
N LYS A 84 -6.04 -17.67 -25.46
CA LYS A 84 -7.50 -17.56 -25.61
C LYS A 84 -8.28 -17.47 -24.30
N ALA A 85 -7.58 -17.47 -23.14
CA ALA A 85 -8.22 -17.44 -21.83
C ALA A 85 -7.45 -16.53 -20.87
N THR A 86 -8.16 -15.68 -20.13
CA THR A 86 -7.59 -14.91 -19.03
C THR A 86 -8.17 -15.45 -17.72
N VAL A 87 -7.31 -15.92 -16.83
CA VAL A 87 -7.69 -16.26 -15.46
C VAL A 87 -7.23 -15.16 -14.52
N THR A 88 -8.16 -14.58 -13.78
CA THR A 88 -7.87 -13.55 -12.77
C THR A 88 -8.15 -14.11 -11.39
N LEU A 89 -7.12 -14.21 -10.58
CA LEU A 89 -7.26 -14.49 -9.15
C LEU A 89 -7.48 -13.17 -8.42
N LYS A 90 -8.54 -13.10 -7.64
CA LYS A 90 -8.93 -11.92 -6.87
C LYS A 90 -8.89 -12.28 -5.40
N ASN A 91 -8.00 -11.65 -4.66
CA ASN A 91 -7.92 -11.75 -3.22
C ASN A 91 -8.03 -10.35 -2.64
N ASP A 92 -9.11 -10.09 -1.92
CA ASP A 92 -9.34 -8.81 -1.33
C ASP A 92 -9.02 -8.88 0.16
N TYR A 93 -8.33 -7.85 0.66
CA TYR A 93 -7.81 -7.80 2.03
C TYR A 93 -8.30 -6.57 2.77
N ILE A 94 -8.51 -6.74 4.06
CA ILE A 94 -8.51 -5.64 5.02
C ILE A 94 -7.10 -5.56 5.61
N ASN A 95 -6.42 -4.46 5.35
CA ASN A 95 -5.06 -4.19 5.80
C ASN A 95 -5.07 -3.20 6.96
N ILE A 96 -4.21 -3.44 7.95
CA ILE A 96 -4.03 -2.58 9.11
C ILE A 96 -2.57 -2.08 9.11
N PRO A 97 -2.22 -1.06 8.28
CA PRO A 97 -0.87 -0.50 8.31
C PRO A 97 -0.59 0.18 9.65
N VAL A 98 0.59 -0.06 10.20
CA VAL A 98 1.17 0.66 11.33
C VAL A 98 2.52 1.19 10.86
N LEU A 99 2.65 2.52 10.73
CA LEU A 99 3.79 3.13 10.06
C LEU A 99 4.45 4.18 10.93
N ALA A 100 5.76 4.28 10.81
CA ALA A 100 6.55 5.43 11.18
C ALA A 100 6.65 6.36 9.97
N ASN A 101 6.36 7.64 10.19
CA ASN A 101 6.42 8.70 9.19
C ASN A 101 7.52 9.67 9.57
N VAL A 102 8.51 9.86 8.70
CA VAL A 102 9.62 10.81 8.91
C VAL A 102 9.49 11.93 7.90
N TYR A 103 9.16 13.13 8.37
CA TYR A 103 9.03 14.34 7.55
C TYR A 103 10.42 14.90 7.26
N VAL A 104 10.87 14.74 6.02
CA VAL A 104 12.21 15.15 5.56
C VAL A 104 12.22 16.54 4.93
N ALA A 105 11.04 17.05 4.55
CA ALA A 105 10.81 18.39 4.07
C ALA A 105 9.33 18.76 4.33
N PRO A 106 8.94 20.04 4.19
CA PRO A 106 7.55 20.46 4.32
C PRO A 106 6.61 19.63 3.44
N GLY A 107 5.65 18.94 4.06
CA GLY A 107 4.72 18.04 3.39
C GLY A 107 5.30 16.72 2.89
N LEU A 108 6.62 16.54 2.86
CA LEU A 108 7.27 15.33 2.32
C LEU A 108 7.65 14.39 3.44
N ALA A 109 7.04 13.21 3.48
CA ALA A 109 7.33 12.17 4.46
C ALA A 109 7.79 10.87 3.81
N LEU A 110 8.78 10.25 4.43
CA LEU A 110 9.16 8.85 4.21
C LEU A 110 8.39 8.00 5.20
N LYS A 111 7.88 6.86 4.74
CA LYS A 111 7.04 5.95 5.53
C LYS A 111 7.59 4.55 5.50
N ALA A 112 7.63 3.90 6.66
CA ALA A 112 7.95 2.48 6.75
C ALA A 112 7.27 1.88 7.98
N GLY A 113 6.98 0.56 7.93
CA GLY A 113 6.34 -0.10 9.07
C GLY A 113 5.97 -1.54 8.82
N LEU A 114 4.88 -1.96 9.45
CA LEU A 114 4.29 -3.28 9.30
C LEU A 114 2.83 -3.15 8.90
N GLN A 115 2.37 -4.08 8.09
CA GLN A 115 0.99 -4.12 7.63
C GLN A 115 0.46 -5.56 7.68
N PRO A 116 -0.16 -5.96 8.80
CA PRO A 116 -0.99 -7.15 8.81
C PRO A 116 -2.21 -6.95 7.90
N GLY A 117 -2.53 -7.99 7.15
CA GLY A 117 -3.67 -8.06 6.24
C GLY A 117 -4.50 -9.32 6.51
N PHE A 118 -5.81 -9.17 6.43
CA PHE A 118 -6.77 -10.27 6.60
C PHE A 118 -7.56 -10.41 5.29
N LYS A 119 -7.49 -11.60 4.69
CA LYS A 119 -8.25 -11.92 3.49
C LYS A 119 -9.74 -11.94 3.82
N VAL A 120 -10.53 -11.21 3.03
CA VAL A 120 -12.00 -11.11 3.20
C VAL A 120 -12.77 -11.66 2.00
N SER A 121 -12.11 -11.86 0.86
CA SER A 121 -12.74 -12.45 -0.32
C SER A 121 -11.69 -13.11 -1.21
N SER A 122 -12.02 -14.28 -1.76
CA SER A 122 -11.18 -15.00 -2.73
C SER A 122 -12.04 -15.52 -3.88
N LYS A 123 -11.75 -15.07 -5.12
CA LYS A 123 -12.51 -15.43 -6.33
C LYS A 123 -11.59 -15.68 -7.51
N ALA A 124 -11.89 -16.72 -8.28
CA ALA A 124 -11.33 -16.91 -9.61
C ALA A 124 -12.32 -16.42 -10.67
N LYS A 125 -11.83 -15.65 -11.63
CA LYS A 125 -12.58 -15.26 -12.80
C LYS A 125 -11.86 -15.74 -14.05
N ALA A 126 -12.49 -16.68 -14.76
CA ALA A 126 -12.04 -17.13 -16.08
C ALA A 126 -12.81 -16.40 -17.17
N LYS A 127 -12.10 -15.89 -18.18
CA LYS A 127 -12.68 -15.28 -19.38
C LYS A 127 -12.18 -16.03 -20.60
N VAL A 128 -13.11 -16.64 -21.36
CA VAL A 128 -12.83 -17.38 -22.59
C VAL A 128 -13.78 -16.90 -23.68
N GLY A 129 -13.25 -16.46 -24.83
CA GLY A 129 -14.07 -16.10 -26.00
C GLY A 129 -15.14 -15.03 -25.75
N GLY A 130 -14.93 -14.11 -24.80
CA GLY A 130 -15.90 -13.07 -24.44
C GLY A 130 -16.86 -13.43 -23.32
N THR A 131 -16.99 -14.69 -22.95
CA THR A 131 -17.79 -15.16 -21.82
C THR A 131 -16.95 -15.18 -20.54
N SER A 132 -17.51 -14.67 -19.45
CA SER A 132 -16.86 -14.63 -18.14
C SER A 132 -17.60 -15.52 -17.15
N VAL A 133 -16.87 -16.43 -16.52
CA VAL A 133 -17.35 -17.26 -15.40
C VAL A 133 -16.57 -16.85 -14.16
N SER A 134 -17.27 -16.61 -13.06
CA SER A 134 -16.65 -16.32 -11.75
C SER A 134 -17.06 -17.41 -10.78
N THR A 135 -16.09 -17.95 -10.06
CA THR A 135 -16.29 -18.97 -9.03
C THR A 135 -15.61 -18.50 -7.76
N ASP A 136 -16.26 -18.67 -6.63
CA ASP A 136 -15.61 -18.48 -5.33
C ASP A 136 -14.59 -19.61 -5.14
N ILE A 137 -13.41 -19.26 -4.65
CA ILE A 137 -12.36 -20.22 -4.31
C ILE A 137 -12.53 -20.57 -2.84
N ASP A 138 -12.44 -21.86 -2.52
CA ASP A 138 -12.49 -22.34 -1.14
C ASP A 138 -11.45 -21.58 -0.28
N ASP A 139 -11.88 -21.18 0.90
CA ASP A 139 -11.10 -20.35 1.82
C ASP A 139 -9.76 -20.99 2.23
N ASP A 140 -9.63 -22.30 2.14
CA ASP A 140 -8.42 -23.06 2.51
C ASP A 140 -7.29 -22.96 1.47
N THR A 141 -7.57 -22.52 0.23
CA THR A 141 -6.55 -22.43 -0.83
C THR A 141 -5.53 -21.31 -0.60
N PHE A 142 -5.98 -20.17 -0.07
CA PHE A 142 -5.14 -19.02 0.22
C PHE A 142 -5.15 -18.72 1.72
N LYS A 143 -3.99 -18.39 2.27
CA LYS A 143 -3.89 -18.02 3.69
C LYS A 143 -4.75 -16.83 4.00
N SER A 144 -5.46 -16.90 5.13
CA SER A 144 -6.33 -15.82 5.59
C SER A 144 -5.56 -14.62 6.15
N PHE A 145 -4.30 -14.82 6.54
CA PHE A 145 -3.43 -13.81 7.11
C PHE A 145 -2.24 -13.54 6.20
N ASP A 146 -1.96 -12.27 5.95
CA ASP A 146 -0.79 -11.76 5.24
C ASP A 146 -0.08 -10.73 6.10
N LEU A 147 1.24 -10.75 6.08
CA LEU A 147 2.08 -9.72 6.69
C LEU A 147 2.99 -9.13 5.63
N SER A 148 2.99 -7.82 5.53
CA SER A 148 3.87 -7.09 4.63
C SER A 148 4.62 -5.97 5.36
N VAL A 149 5.73 -5.55 4.76
CA VAL A 149 6.55 -4.40 5.16
C VAL A 149 6.31 -3.30 4.13
N PRO A 150 5.46 -2.32 4.42
CA PRO A 150 5.30 -1.14 3.58
C PRO A 150 6.52 -0.23 3.69
N VAL A 151 6.99 0.24 2.54
CA VAL A 151 7.94 1.34 2.40
C VAL A 151 7.38 2.34 1.40
N GLY A 152 7.47 3.62 1.67
CA GLY A 152 6.84 4.60 0.79
C GLY A 152 7.23 6.03 1.06
N ILE A 153 6.61 6.88 0.26
CA ILE A 153 6.78 8.33 0.32
C ILE A 153 5.41 8.98 0.19
N SER A 154 5.17 10.04 0.91
CA SER A 154 3.97 10.86 0.74
C SER A 154 4.32 12.32 0.63
N TYR A 155 3.52 13.04 -0.14
CA TYR A 155 3.60 14.48 -0.27
C TYR A 155 2.24 15.10 0.04
N GLU A 156 2.24 16.05 0.94
CA GLU A 156 1.05 16.77 1.38
C GLU A 156 1.14 18.23 0.97
N TYR A 157 0.07 18.72 0.34
CA TYR A 157 -0.11 20.11 -0.02
C TYR A 157 -1.56 20.54 0.27
N MET A 158 -1.75 21.59 1.06
CA MET A 158 -3.09 22.08 1.45
C MET A 158 -4.01 20.95 1.96
N ASN A 159 -3.50 20.10 2.85
CA ASN A 159 -4.20 18.94 3.41
C ASN A 159 -4.51 17.79 2.41
N ILE A 160 -4.24 17.99 1.12
CA ILE A 160 -4.31 16.91 0.13
C ILE A 160 -3.00 16.13 0.18
N CYS A 161 -3.08 14.83 0.40
CA CYS A 161 -1.91 13.96 0.52
C CYS A 161 -1.90 12.91 -0.59
N LEU A 162 -0.86 12.96 -1.41
CA LEU A 162 -0.52 11.89 -2.36
C LEU A 162 0.47 10.95 -1.68
N ASP A 163 0.18 9.66 -1.67
CA ASP A 163 0.98 8.64 -0.99
C ASP A 163 1.28 7.50 -1.97
N ALA A 164 2.53 7.14 -2.11
CA ALA A 164 3.00 6.03 -2.92
C ALA A 164 3.75 5.05 -2.02
N ARG A 165 3.32 3.77 -2.01
CA ARG A 165 3.87 2.70 -1.17
C ARG A 165 4.14 1.46 -1.97
N TYR A 166 5.19 0.75 -1.57
CA TYR A 166 5.46 -0.60 -1.96
C TYR A 166 5.40 -1.51 -0.75
N ASN A 167 4.47 -2.48 -0.77
CA ASN A 167 4.28 -3.44 0.31
C ASN A 167 5.00 -4.73 -0.07
N ILE A 168 6.04 -5.03 0.68
CA ILE A 168 6.88 -6.23 0.52
C ILE A 168 6.25 -7.34 1.37
N GLY A 169 5.66 -8.35 0.75
CA GLY A 169 5.10 -9.51 1.46
C GLY A 169 6.19 -10.29 2.20
N VAL A 170 5.92 -10.61 3.44
CA VAL A 170 6.79 -11.42 4.30
C VAL A 170 6.27 -12.85 4.40
N THR A 171 4.95 -12.99 4.52
CA THR A 171 4.27 -14.28 4.63
C THR A 171 3.99 -14.89 3.26
N LYS A 172 3.93 -16.22 3.21
CA LYS A 172 3.53 -16.96 2.01
C LYS A 172 2.02 -16.86 1.81
N VAL A 173 1.58 -16.69 0.58
CA VAL A 173 0.16 -16.55 0.20
C VAL A 173 -0.57 -17.88 0.18
N MET A 174 0.14 -18.98 -0.16
CA MET A 174 -0.38 -20.35 -0.23
C MET A 174 0.54 -21.33 0.47
N ASP A 175 0.00 -22.44 0.93
CA ASP A 175 0.81 -23.55 1.44
C ASP A 175 1.46 -24.32 0.29
N GLY A 176 2.72 -24.72 0.49
CA GLY A 176 3.50 -25.45 -0.51
C GLY A 176 4.21 -24.57 -1.55
N THR A 177 4.06 -23.25 -1.51
CA THR A 177 4.78 -22.31 -2.39
C THR A 177 5.56 -21.28 -1.57
N ASP A 178 6.57 -20.66 -2.18
CA ASP A 178 7.29 -19.52 -1.58
C ASP A 178 6.72 -18.17 -2.03
N SER A 179 5.60 -18.20 -2.75
CA SER A 179 4.91 -17.02 -3.27
C SER A 179 4.46 -16.06 -2.18
N LYS A 180 4.78 -14.77 -2.35
CA LYS A 180 4.43 -13.68 -1.44
C LYS A 180 3.72 -12.57 -2.19
N ASN A 181 2.94 -11.76 -1.48
CA ASN A 181 2.33 -10.56 -2.03
C ASN A 181 3.40 -9.51 -2.35
N SER A 182 3.28 -8.88 -3.50
CA SER A 182 4.07 -7.73 -3.94
C SER A 182 3.08 -6.68 -4.44
N VAL A 183 2.91 -5.58 -3.68
CA VAL A 183 1.81 -4.64 -3.97
C VAL A 183 2.35 -3.22 -3.99
N PHE A 184 2.26 -2.58 -5.14
CA PHE A 184 2.47 -1.15 -5.29
C PHE A 184 1.13 -0.41 -5.15
N GLN A 185 1.10 0.64 -4.35
CA GLN A 185 -0.12 1.42 -4.07
C GLN A 185 0.14 2.90 -4.28
N VAL A 186 -0.81 3.56 -4.93
CA VAL A 186 -0.84 5.03 -5.01
C VAL A 186 -2.20 5.49 -4.54
N THR A 187 -2.23 6.32 -3.51
CA THR A 187 -3.48 6.83 -2.92
C THR A 187 -3.47 8.34 -2.83
N LEU A 188 -4.64 8.91 -3.01
CA LEU A 188 -4.95 10.31 -2.74
C LEU A 188 -5.86 10.36 -1.51
N GLY A 189 -5.52 11.21 -0.57
CA GLY A 189 -6.29 11.41 0.66
C GLY A 189 -6.37 12.88 1.05
N TYR A 190 -7.18 13.15 2.04
CA TYR A 190 -7.28 14.46 2.66
C TYR A 190 -7.06 14.33 4.17
N LYS A 191 -6.17 15.12 4.74
CA LYS A 191 -5.87 15.13 6.17
C LYS A 191 -6.73 16.17 6.89
N PHE A 192 -7.42 15.70 7.92
CA PHE A 192 -8.16 16.54 8.86
C PHE A 192 -7.39 16.54 10.19
N ALA A 193 -7.10 17.71 10.73
CA ALA A 193 -6.65 17.85 12.10
C ALA A 193 -7.84 17.61 13.05
N LEU A 194 -7.61 16.87 14.16
CA LEU A 194 -8.59 16.53 15.18
C LEU A 194 -8.39 17.36 16.45
#